data_93c7a7c71ba4d2b6bd53db0c96b26198
#
_entry.id   93c7a7c71ba4d2b6bd53db0c96b26198
#
_cell.length_a   1.000
_cell.length_b   1.000
_cell.length_c   1.000
_cell.angle_alpha   90.00
_cell.angle_beta   90.00
_cell.angle_gamma   90.00
#
_symmetry.space_group_name_H-M   'P 1'
#
loop_
_entity.id
_entity.type
_entity.pdbx_description
1 polymer ?
#
loop_
_entity_poly.entity_id
_entity_poly.type
_entity_poly.pdbx_seq_one_letter_code
_entity_poly.pdbx_strand_id
1 'polypeptide(L)'
;MTGRALTRSEIDLCRSVFGHAIDYENVTVFNRKWWIFQPRNVTMAPDGNLWFHPESDLFCDDFCGSSRNIQALFIHEMVHVWQHQQGVFLPLARHPFCRYDYELQPGKPFADYGIEQQAEIVSHHFLLENGALLKNGYRMADFQELLPFFR
;
A
#
# COMPACT_ATOMS: atom_id res chain seq x y z
N MET A 1 3.00 17.80 -15.85
CA MET A 1 3.33 17.46 -15.16
C MET A 1 3.43 16.68 -14.64
N THR A 2 3.17 16.45 -13.88
CA THR A 2 4.27 15.72 -13.60
C THR A 2 4.21 15.11 -12.26
N GLY A 3 4.69 13.93 -12.19
CA GLY A 3 4.86 13.22 -10.97
C GLY A 3 6.25 13.44 -10.41
N ARG A 4 6.48 12.92 -9.21
CA ARG A 4 7.80 12.88 -8.61
C ARG A 4 8.23 11.43 -8.38
N ALA A 5 9.54 11.22 -8.35
CA ALA A 5 10.09 9.94 -7.93
C ALA A 5 9.88 9.73 -6.42
N LEU A 6 10.03 8.51 -5.95
CA LEU A 6 10.10 8.26 -4.51
C LEU A 6 11.35 8.93 -3.95
N THR A 7 11.23 9.48 -2.74
CA THR A 7 12.39 10.03 -2.03
C THR A 7 13.25 8.88 -1.51
N ARG A 8 14.51 9.20 -1.18
CA ARG A 8 15.41 8.21 -0.56
C ARG A 8 14.81 7.65 0.74
N SER A 9 14.24 8.52 1.55
CA SER A 9 13.61 8.11 2.82
C SER A 9 12.43 7.18 2.58
N GLU A 10 11.62 7.47 1.56
CA GLU A 10 10.48 6.61 1.20
C GLU A 10 10.95 5.23 0.72
N ILE A 11 12.01 5.20 -0.07
CA ILE A 11 12.58 3.92 -0.52
C ILE A 11 13.10 3.13 0.68
N ASP A 12 13.81 3.78 1.60
CA ASP A 12 14.32 3.12 2.79
C ASP A 12 13.18 2.59 3.67
N LEU A 13 12.10 3.37 3.82
CA LEU A 13 10.90 2.92 4.53
C LEU A 13 10.30 1.69 3.86
N CYS A 14 10.14 1.73 2.55
CA CYS A 14 9.61 0.61 1.79
C CYS A 14 10.49 -0.63 1.90
N ARG A 15 11.80 -0.47 1.87
CA ARG A 15 12.72 -1.59 2.02
C ARG A 15 12.58 -2.27 3.38
N SER A 16 12.22 -1.52 4.42
CA SER A 16 11.97 -2.11 5.73
C SER A 16 10.75 -3.02 5.75
N VAL A 17 9.84 -2.86 4.79
CA VAL A 17 8.60 -3.65 4.66
C VAL A 17 8.75 -4.70 3.56
N PHE A 18 9.15 -4.29 2.38
CA PHE A 18 9.13 -5.12 1.16
C PHE A 18 10.51 -5.67 0.77
N GLY A 19 11.58 -5.19 1.41
CA GLY A 19 12.93 -5.56 1.00
C GLY A 19 13.20 -5.16 -0.45
N HIS A 20 13.64 -6.09 -1.26
CA HIS A 20 13.92 -5.87 -2.68
C HIS A 20 12.77 -6.36 -3.59
N ALA A 21 11.59 -6.58 -3.04
CA ALA A 21 10.47 -7.12 -3.81
C ALA A 21 9.88 -6.13 -4.82
N ILE A 22 10.16 -4.84 -4.68
CA ILE A 22 9.63 -3.77 -5.53
C ILE A 22 10.78 -3.08 -6.26
N ASP A 23 10.60 -2.80 -7.54
CA ASP A 23 11.48 -1.92 -8.31
C ASP A 23 11.04 -0.47 -8.05
N TYR A 24 11.70 0.16 -7.09
CA TYR A 24 11.33 1.49 -6.61
C TYR A 24 11.62 2.60 -7.60
N GLU A 25 12.60 2.40 -8.48
CA GLU A 25 13.00 3.42 -9.46
C GLU A 25 11.95 3.66 -10.53
N ASN A 26 11.07 2.67 -10.74
CA ASN A 26 10.00 2.76 -11.73
C ASN A 26 8.67 3.23 -11.13
N VAL A 27 8.68 3.81 -9.93
CA VAL A 27 7.48 4.31 -9.27
C VAL A 27 7.46 5.82 -9.33
N THR A 28 6.34 6.37 -9.80
CA THR A 28 6.09 7.81 -9.82
C THR A 28 4.89 8.12 -8.92
N VAL A 29 4.99 9.21 -8.16
CA VAL A 29 3.91 9.70 -7.31
C VAL A 29 3.32 10.94 -7.97
N PHE A 30 2.04 10.85 -8.31
CA PHE A 30 1.33 11.94 -8.97
C PHE A 30 0.37 12.64 -8.01
N ASN A 31 0.36 13.96 -8.07
CA ASN A 31 -0.65 14.78 -7.40
C ASN A 31 -1.70 15.19 -8.43
N ARG A 32 -2.32 14.19 -9.04
CA ARG A 32 -3.40 14.36 -10.00
C ARG A 32 -4.22 13.07 -10.10
N LYS A 33 -5.43 13.20 -10.65
CA LYS A 33 -6.32 12.05 -10.82
C LYS A 33 -5.80 11.10 -11.90
N TRP A 34 -5.95 9.80 -11.64
CA TRP A 34 -5.70 8.78 -12.66
C TRP A 34 -6.81 8.79 -13.72
N TRP A 35 -8.05 9.04 -13.28
CA TRP A 35 -9.18 9.19 -14.20
C TRP A 35 -10.14 10.26 -13.66
N ILE A 36 -11.02 10.79 -14.55
CA ILE A 36 -11.78 11.99 -14.25
C ILE A 36 -12.75 11.83 -13.06
N PHE A 37 -13.19 10.61 -12.77
CA PHE A 37 -14.14 10.35 -11.68
C PHE A 37 -13.45 9.81 -10.41
N GLN A 38 -12.14 9.90 -10.32
CA GLN A 38 -11.46 9.49 -9.08
C GLN A 38 -12.01 10.28 -7.90
N PRO A 39 -12.54 9.62 -6.85
CA PRO A 39 -13.06 10.36 -5.70
C PRO A 39 -11.95 11.12 -4.97
N ARG A 40 -12.32 12.23 -4.36
CA ARG A 40 -11.39 13.16 -3.70
C ARG A 40 -10.54 12.48 -2.61
N ASN A 41 -11.15 11.60 -1.83
CA ASN A 41 -10.47 10.98 -0.70
C ASN A 41 -9.90 9.59 -1.02
N VAL A 42 -9.83 9.24 -2.30
CA VAL A 42 -9.34 7.93 -2.74
C VAL A 42 -8.03 8.09 -3.47
N THR A 43 -6.98 7.47 -2.94
CA THR A 43 -5.72 7.30 -3.63
C THR A 43 -5.81 6.06 -4.50
N MET A 44 -5.24 6.12 -5.70
CA MET A 44 -5.27 5.00 -6.64
C MET A 44 -3.86 4.59 -7.03
N ALA A 45 -3.64 3.29 -7.15
CA ALA A 45 -2.37 2.74 -7.60
C ALA A 45 -2.61 1.61 -8.61
N PRO A 46 -3.24 1.92 -9.76
CA PRO A 46 -3.68 0.88 -10.69
C PRO A 46 -2.61 0.45 -11.70
N ASP A 47 -1.55 1.20 -11.85
CA ASP A 47 -0.60 1.08 -12.97
C ASP A 47 0.87 1.03 -12.54
N GLY A 48 1.14 0.74 -11.26
CA GLY A 48 2.50 0.74 -10.73
C GLY A 48 2.96 2.11 -10.24
N ASN A 49 2.11 3.10 -10.26
CA ASN A 49 2.36 4.45 -9.76
C ASN A 49 1.28 4.81 -8.75
N LEU A 50 1.50 5.89 -8.00
CA LEU A 50 0.52 6.39 -7.03
C LEU A 50 -0.11 7.67 -7.55
N TRP A 51 -1.45 7.73 -7.48
CA TRP A 51 -2.23 8.86 -8.00
C TRP A 51 -3.10 9.43 -6.88
N PHE A 52 -2.72 10.62 -6.40
CA PHE A 52 -3.44 11.34 -5.34
C PHE A 52 -4.34 12.39 -5.98
N HIS A 53 -5.58 12.46 -5.51
CA HIS A 53 -6.49 13.50 -5.97
C HIS A 53 -5.92 14.87 -5.54
N PRO A 54 -5.82 15.86 -6.45
CA PRO A 54 -5.17 17.14 -6.14
C PRO A 54 -5.88 17.95 -5.06
N GLU A 55 -7.15 17.67 -4.79
CA GLU A 55 -7.90 18.34 -3.73
C GLU A 55 -7.94 17.55 -2.42
N SER A 56 -7.24 16.40 -2.35
CA SER A 56 -7.10 15.67 -1.10
C SER A 56 -5.93 16.25 -0.29
N ASP A 57 -5.93 15.99 1.00
CA ASP A 57 -4.83 16.39 1.89
C ASP A 57 -3.82 15.25 2.07
N LEU A 58 -3.86 14.25 1.19
CA LEU A 58 -3.08 13.02 1.36
C LEU A 58 -1.73 13.05 0.68
N PHE A 59 -1.59 13.83 -0.41
CA PHE A 59 -0.31 13.94 -1.11
C PHE A 59 0.72 14.63 -0.22
N CYS A 60 1.95 14.10 -0.23
CA CYS A 60 3.08 14.65 0.50
C CYS A 60 4.30 14.73 -0.41
N ASP A 61 5.18 15.69 -0.15
CA ASP A 61 6.48 15.73 -0.81
C ASP A 61 7.39 14.60 -0.31
N ASP A 62 7.19 14.15 0.91
CA ASP A 62 7.86 13.00 1.50
C ASP A 62 6.97 12.40 2.59
N PHE A 63 6.48 11.19 2.39
CA PHE A 63 5.58 10.53 3.34
C PHE A 63 6.25 10.23 4.68
N CYS A 64 7.59 10.14 4.71
CA CYS A 64 8.31 9.91 5.95
C CYS A 64 8.21 11.08 6.93
N GLY A 65 7.89 12.28 6.44
CA GLY A 65 7.63 13.45 7.26
C GLY A 65 6.20 13.57 7.75
N SER A 66 5.33 12.63 7.41
CA SER A 66 3.90 12.67 7.74
C SER A 66 3.58 11.78 8.94
N SER A 67 2.29 11.81 9.34
CA SER A 67 1.81 10.96 10.43
C SER A 67 1.96 9.48 10.09
N ARG A 68 1.95 8.65 11.12
CA ARG A 68 2.05 7.20 10.95
C ARG A 68 0.89 6.64 10.10
N ASN A 69 -0.30 7.22 10.23
CA ASN A 69 -1.46 6.80 9.44
C ASN A 69 -1.28 7.11 7.96
N ILE A 70 -0.69 8.24 7.62
CA ILE A 70 -0.39 8.59 6.23
C ILE A 70 0.72 7.68 5.68
N GLN A 71 1.72 7.37 6.50
CA GLN A 71 2.75 6.39 6.12
C GLN A 71 2.13 5.01 5.86
N ALA A 72 1.16 4.59 6.69
CA ALA A 72 0.47 3.33 6.51
C ALA A 72 -0.34 3.31 5.21
N LEU A 73 -0.98 4.44 4.85
CA LEU A 73 -1.64 4.59 3.55
C LEU A 73 -0.64 4.44 2.41
N PHE A 74 0.51 5.08 2.51
CA PHE A 74 1.58 4.96 1.53
C PHE A 74 2.01 3.50 1.37
N ILE A 75 2.22 2.77 2.46
CA ILE A 75 2.57 1.35 2.43
C ILE A 75 1.45 0.54 1.78
N HIS A 76 0.18 0.81 2.10
CA HIS A 76 -0.97 0.16 1.47
C HIS A 76 -0.91 0.30 -0.06
N GLU A 77 -0.67 1.52 -0.54
CA GLU A 77 -0.60 1.77 -1.99
C GLU A 77 0.63 1.12 -2.62
N MET A 78 1.73 1.03 -1.90
CA MET A 78 2.92 0.34 -2.39
C MET A 78 2.71 -1.19 -2.52
N VAL A 79 1.78 -1.78 -1.76
CA VAL A 79 1.37 -3.17 -2.02
C VAL A 79 0.78 -3.31 -3.41
N HIS A 80 -0.05 -2.35 -3.83
CA HIS A 80 -0.62 -2.36 -5.18
C HIS A 80 0.46 -2.19 -6.25
N VAL A 81 1.49 -1.39 -5.98
CA VAL A 81 2.65 -1.30 -6.87
C VAL A 81 3.32 -2.67 -7.01
N TRP A 82 3.54 -3.36 -5.88
CA TRP A 82 4.10 -4.71 -5.90
C TRP A 82 3.23 -5.68 -6.69
N GLN A 83 1.91 -5.64 -6.46
CA GLN A 83 0.96 -6.50 -7.20
C GLN A 83 1.05 -6.23 -8.70
N HIS A 84 1.09 -4.97 -9.11
CA HIS A 84 1.25 -4.60 -10.52
C HIS A 84 2.55 -5.15 -11.09
N GLN A 85 3.66 -5.01 -10.37
CA GLN A 85 4.96 -5.50 -10.83
C GLN A 85 5.01 -7.04 -10.88
N GLN A 86 4.14 -7.72 -10.13
CA GLN A 86 3.98 -9.17 -10.22
C GLN A 86 3.06 -9.61 -11.36
N GLY A 87 2.53 -8.68 -12.15
CA GLY A 87 1.70 -8.97 -13.31
C GLY A 87 0.20 -8.93 -13.06
N VAL A 88 -0.26 -8.46 -11.90
CA VAL A 88 -1.69 -8.30 -11.63
C VAL A 88 -2.22 -7.08 -12.36
N PHE A 89 -3.25 -7.26 -13.18
CA PHE A 89 -3.92 -6.13 -13.83
C PHE A 89 -4.98 -5.55 -12.89
N LEU A 90 -4.58 -4.56 -12.10
CA LEU A 90 -5.37 -4.03 -10.99
C LEU A 90 -6.70 -3.39 -11.42
N PRO A 91 -6.78 -2.62 -12.54
CA PRO A 91 -8.06 -2.07 -12.95
C PRO A 91 -9.14 -3.13 -13.22
N LEU A 92 -8.72 -4.32 -13.66
CA LEU A 92 -9.64 -5.44 -13.91
C LEU A 92 -9.86 -6.26 -12.64
N ALA A 93 -8.82 -6.47 -11.83
CA ALA A 93 -8.91 -7.24 -10.59
C ALA A 93 -9.70 -6.50 -9.52
N ARG A 94 -9.68 -5.16 -9.54
CA ARG A 94 -10.42 -4.32 -8.59
C ARG A 94 -11.81 -4.05 -9.14
N HIS A 95 -12.83 -4.48 -8.42
CA HIS A 95 -14.24 -4.26 -8.78
C HIS A 95 -14.98 -3.57 -7.61
N PRO A 96 -16.21 -3.08 -7.84
CA PRO A 96 -16.93 -2.33 -6.82
C PRO A 96 -17.16 -3.06 -5.50
N PHE A 97 -17.07 -4.37 -5.52
CA PHE A 97 -17.30 -5.21 -4.34
C PHE A 97 -16.01 -5.74 -3.70
N CYS A 98 -14.85 -5.19 -4.09
CA CYS A 98 -13.58 -5.53 -3.44
C CYS A 98 -13.65 -5.20 -1.95
N ARG A 99 -13.23 -6.15 -1.12
CA ARG A 99 -13.27 -6.00 0.33
C ARG A 99 -11.90 -5.59 0.84
N TYR A 100 -11.91 -4.66 1.78
CA TYR A 100 -10.73 -4.22 2.53
C TYR A 100 -10.59 -4.99 3.84
N ASP A 101 -11.73 -5.26 4.50
CA ASP A 101 -11.74 -6.01 5.75
C ASP A 101 -11.35 -7.47 5.51
N TYR A 102 -10.56 -8.00 6.40
CA TYR A 102 -10.06 -9.37 6.30
C TYR A 102 -10.18 -10.06 7.65
N GLU A 103 -10.19 -11.38 7.59
CA GLU A 103 -10.11 -12.23 8.76
C GLU A 103 -8.94 -13.20 8.54
N LEU A 104 -7.96 -13.14 9.44
CA LEU A 104 -6.79 -14.01 9.32
C LEU A 104 -7.20 -15.44 9.64
N GLN A 105 -6.84 -16.37 8.76
CA GLN A 105 -7.18 -17.77 8.89
C GLN A 105 -5.89 -18.60 8.97
N PRO A 106 -5.76 -19.49 9.98
CA PRO A 106 -4.58 -20.32 10.09
C PRO A 106 -4.30 -21.12 8.81
N GLY A 107 -3.07 -21.05 8.32
CA GLY A 107 -2.66 -21.78 7.14
C GLY A 107 -3.08 -21.18 5.80
N LYS A 108 -3.85 -20.10 5.79
CA LYS A 108 -4.25 -19.46 4.53
C LYS A 108 -3.07 -18.64 3.99
N PRO A 109 -2.58 -18.95 2.76
CA PRO A 109 -1.48 -18.20 2.17
C PRO A 109 -1.85 -16.74 1.90
N PHE A 110 -0.86 -15.86 1.95
CA PHE A 110 -1.06 -14.43 1.66
C PHE A 110 -1.72 -14.22 0.29
N ALA A 111 -1.28 -14.98 -0.72
CA ALA A 111 -1.80 -14.85 -2.08
C ALA A 111 -3.29 -15.19 -2.21
N ASP A 112 -3.87 -15.89 -1.25
CA ASP A 112 -5.29 -16.27 -1.28
C ASP A 112 -6.21 -15.20 -0.71
N TYR A 113 -5.65 -14.13 -0.12
CA TYR A 113 -6.43 -12.96 0.28
C TYR A 113 -6.67 -12.06 -0.93
N GLY A 114 -7.77 -11.29 -0.91
CA GLY A 114 -8.06 -10.34 -1.98
C GLY A 114 -7.01 -9.23 -2.09
N ILE A 115 -6.95 -8.55 -3.23
CA ILE A 115 -5.91 -7.54 -3.48
C ILE A 115 -5.92 -6.42 -2.44
N GLU A 116 -7.11 -5.94 -2.05
CA GLU A 116 -7.22 -4.89 -1.03
C GLU A 116 -6.96 -5.44 0.36
N GLN A 117 -7.36 -6.68 0.63
CA GLN A 117 -7.06 -7.35 1.90
C GLN A 117 -5.55 -7.51 2.08
N GLN A 118 -4.84 -7.90 1.03
CA GLN A 118 -3.38 -7.98 1.05
C GLN A 118 -2.75 -6.63 1.43
N ALA A 119 -3.24 -5.56 0.82
CA ALA A 119 -2.73 -4.22 1.09
C ALA A 119 -3.01 -3.81 2.53
N GLU A 120 -4.20 -4.10 3.06
CA GLU A 120 -4.53 -3.80 4.45
C GLU A 120 -3.72 -4.64 5.43
N ILE A 121 -3.50 -5.91 5.14
CA ILE A 121 -2.68 -6.79 5.98
C ILE A 121 -1.27 -6.22 6.15
N VAL A 122 -0.63 -5.83 5.05
CA VAL A 122 0.74 -5.28 5.09
C VAL A 122 0.75 -3.93 5.82
N SER A 123 -0.22 -3.07 5.53
CA SER A 123 -0.35 -1.77 6.19
C SER A 123 -0.54 -1.91 7.70
N HIS A 124 -1.39 -2.83 8.12
CA HIS A 124 -1.63 -3.09 9.55
C HIS A 124 -0.39 -3.68 10.23
N HIS A 125 0.31 -4.58 9.56
CA HIS A 125 1.57 -5.12 10.07
C HIS A 125 2.59 -3.99 10.28
N PHE A 126 2.70 -3.08 9.32
CA PHE A 126 3.55 -1.91 9.43
C PHE A 126 3.19 -1.05 10.67
N LEU A 127 1.89 -0.80 10.87
CA LEU A 127 1.43 -0.06 12.05
C LEU A 127 1.83 -0.75 13.34
N LEU A 128 1.65 -2.06 13.42
CA LEU A 128 2.05 -2.84 14.60
C LEU A 128 3.55 -2.78 14.85
N GLU A 129 4.36 -2.89 13.82
CA GLU A 129 5.82 -2.78 13.94
C GLU A 129 6.25 -1.42 14.48
N ASN A 130 5.42 -0.42 14.32
CA ASN A 130 5.67 0.95 14.77
C ASN A 130 4.90 1.31 16.05
N GLY A 131 4.42 0.31 16.78
CA GLY A 131 3.85 0.48 18.11
C GLY A 131 2.38 0.82 18.18
N ALA A 132 1.68 0.86 17.05
CA ALA A 132 0.25 1.13 17.03
C ALA A 132 -0.55 -0.11 17.49
N LEU A 133 -1.76 0.15 17.95
CA LEU A 133 -2.75 -0.91 18.24
C LEU A 133 -3.79 -0.89 17.14
N LEU A 134 -4.19 -2.07 16.69
CA LEU A 134 -5.20 -2.21 15.64
C LEU A 134 -6.59 -2.30 16.23
N LYS A 135 -7.56 -1.66 15.56
CA LYS A 135 -8.97 -1.72 15.96
C LYS A 135 -9.54 -3.14 15.87
N ASN A 136 -9.01 -3.96 14.96
CA ASN A 136 -9.44 -5.35 14.80
C ASN A 136 -8.89 -6.30 15.88
N GLY A 137 -7.99 -5.81 16.74
CA GLY A 137 -7.44 -6.60 17.85
C GLY A 137 -6.30 -7.53 17.49
N TYR A 138 -5.91 -7.62 16.22
CA TYR A 138 -4.78 -8.45 15.82
C TYR A 138 -3.45 -7.91 16.39
N ARG A 139 -2.53 -8.81 16.64
CA ARG A 139 -1.19 -8.53 17.18
C ARG A 139 -0.13 -9.04 16.22
N MET A 140 1.13 -8.65 16.45
CA MET A 140 2.25 -9.09 15.63
C MET A 140 2.29 -10.60 15.42
N ALA A 141 2.02 -11.38 16.49
CA ALA A 141 2.04 -12.84 16.41
C ALA A 141 1.03 -13.40 15.39
N ASP A 142 -0.08 -12.70 15.16
CA ASP A 142 -1.10 -13.15 14.20
C ASP A 142 -0.64 -13.05 12.75
N PHE A 143 0.36 -12.20 12.48
CA PHE A 143 0.91 -12.00 11.15
C PHE A 143 2.19 -12.81 10.89
N GLN A 144 2.62 -13.59 11.88
CA GLN A 144 3.87 -14.33 11.79
C GLN A 144 3.87 -15.27 10.58
N GLU A 145 4.95 -15.21 9.81
CA GLU A 145 5.17 -16.03 8.60
C GLU A 145 4.14 -15.81 7.48
N LEU A 146 3.26 -14.81 7.61
CA LEU A 146 2.23 -14.54 6.60
C LEU A 146 2.76 -13.75 5.42
N LEU A 147 3.55 -12.70 5.67
CA LEU A 147 3.98 -11.78 4.63
C LEU A 147 5.00 -12.43 3.70
N PRO A 148 4.86 -12.23 2.36
CA PRO A 148 5.71 -12.91 1.38
C PRO A 148 7.06 -12.22 1.13
N PHE A 149 7.40 -11.19 1.91
CA PHE A 149 8.57 -10.38 1.67
C PHE A 149 9.76 -10.80 2.52
N PHE A 150 10.93 -10.85 1.92
CA PHE A 150 12.20 -11.07 2.63
C PHE A 150 12.85 -9.71 2.87
N ARG A 151 13.15 -9.42 4.15
CA ARG A 151 13.68 -8.12 4.56
C ARG A 151 15.09 -8.23 5.10
#